data_abfbfd0e48f473958a0d226db926683d
#
_entry.id   abfbfd0e48f473958a0d226db926683d
#
_cell.length_a   1.000
_cell.length_b   1.000
_cell.length_c   1.000
_cell.angle_alpha   90.00
_cell.angle_beta   90.00
_cell.angle_gamma   90.00
#
_symmetry.space_group_name_H-M   'P 1'
#
loop_
_entity.id
_entity.type
_entity.pdbx_description
1 polymer ?
#
loop_
_entity_poly.entity_id
_entity_poly.type
_entity_poly.pdbx_seq_one_letter_code
_entity_poly.pdbx_strand_id
1 'polypeptide(L)'
;MKYYDKLIFEISKPGRIGYSLQQSDFGNYSLTDLPQSLRRETETDLPEASELDVVRHYTNVSNKNFGVETGFYPLGSCTMKYNPKINEEMASMESFTALHPLQSENSIQGALRLYYELAHALSEISGLAEFTLNPFAGAHGELTGLMLMRQYHIKRGDLKRTKVIVPDSAHGTNPASAAVCGLEIVEVPSTPEGTIDVTKLEPLLDDTIAGIMMTNPNTLGIFEKEIPQIAELVHGCGGLLYYDGANLNPLLGRCRPGDMGFDIMHINLHKTFSTPHGGGGPGSGSVGVAPALVDYLPSPRIVKKGDKYSIEGGSDSMGRISGFFGNFGVMMRAYAYILSLGKEQIKHVGELATLNANYVKESLKDCYYLPIEGICKHEFVFDGLLDKSTGVTTLDIAKRLLDYGYHAPTIYFPLLFHQSIMIEPTETESKETLDEFIEVMRTVAHEAIENPDLVKSAPHSTPVRRLDETTAAKNPILRFKDLQKQS
;
A
#
# COMPACT_ATOMS: atom_id res chain seq x y z
N MET A 1 30.41 17.78 -5.40
CA MET A 1 28.97 17.97 -5.12
C MET A 1 28.51 19.21 -5.87
N LYS A 2 27.42 19.11 -6.66
CA LYS A 2 26.85 20.27 -7.35
C LYS A 2 26.18 21.20 -6.33
N TYR A 3 26.01 22.49 -6.66
CA TYR A 3 25.46 23.49 -5.73
C TYR A 3 24.09 23.07 -5.16
N TYR A 4 23.19 22.57 -6.00
CA TYR A 4 21.84 22.11 -5.60
C TYR A 4 21.80 20.67 -5.03
N ASP A 5 22.93 19.98 -4.88
CA ASP A 5 23.03 18.73 -4.12
C ASP A 5 23.11 18.94 -2.61
N LYS A 6 23.41 20.17 -2.19
CA LYS A 6 23.45 20.58 -0.78
C LYS A 6 22.04 20.62 -0.20
N LEU A 7 21.94 20.55 1.13
CA LEU A 7 20.67 20.76 1.80
C LEU A 7 20.16 22.19 1.58
N ILE A 8 18.84 22.39 1.61
CA ILE A 8 18.23 23.70 1.40
C ILE A 8 18.77 24.76 2.38
N PHE A 9 19.09 24.37 3.61
CA PHE A 9 19.70 25.25 4.62
C PHE A 9 21.14 25.65 4.28
N GLU A 10 21.89 24.80 3.57
CA GLU A 10 23.28 25.09 3.16
C GLU A 10 23.38 26.04 1.96
N ILE A 11 22.30 26.16 1.18
CA ILE A 11 22.18 27.10 0.06
C ILE A 11 21.48 28.39 0.43
N SER A 12 20.98 28.50 1.67
CA SER A 12 20.35 29.71 2.22
C SER A 12 21.31 30.91 2.18
N LYS A 13 20.79 32.06 1.80
CA LYS A 13 21.55 33.35 1.82
C LYS A 13 20.61 34.45 2.33
N PRO A 14 21.10 35.25 3.32
CA PRO A 14 20.33 36.35 3.86
C PRO A 14 19.76 37.29 2.80
N GLY A 15 18.51 37.67 2.93
CA GLY A 15 17.81 38.58 2.03
C GLY A 15 17.22 37.94 0.77
N ARG A 16 17.38 36.63 0.54
CA ARG A 16 16.69 35.95 -0.55
C ARG A 16 15.25 35.67 -0.20
N ILE A 17 14.33 36.04 -1.12
CA ILE A 17 12.89 35.84 -0.96
C ILE A 17 12.40 34.95 -2.11
N GLY A 18 11.69 33.89 -1.78
CA GLY A 18 11.13 32.91 -2.73
C GLY A 18 9.60 32.97 -2.85
N TYR A 19 8.97 34.02 -2.31
CA TYR A 19 7.52 34.15 -2.33
C TYR A 19 7.10 35.61 -2.54
N SER A 20 5.89 35.79 -3.07
CA SER A 20 5.15 37.05 -2.99
C SER A 20 3.81 36.77 -2.33
N LEU A 21 3.53 37.44 -1.23
CA LEU A 21 2.23 37.36 -0.58
C LEU A 21 1.35 38.52 -1.02
N GLN A 22 0.07 38.24 -1.25
CA GLN A 22 -0.92 39.27 -1.47
C GLN A 22 -1.02 40.15 -0.21
N GLN A 23 -1.17 41.45 -0.40
CA GLN A 23 -1.42 42.35 0.74
C GLN A 23 -2.74 41.99 1.40
N SER A 24 -2.76 42.10 2.73
CA SER A 24 -3.97 41.86 3.52
C SER A 24 -5.03 42.93 3.26
N ASP A 25 -6.23 42.52 2.89
CA ASP A 25 -7.38 43.40 2.73
C ASP A 25 -7.89 43.93 4.13
N PHE A 26 -7.43 43.30 5.20
CA PHE A 26 -7.83 43.63 6.57
C PHE A 26 -6.87 44.61 7.27
N GLY A 27 -5.92 45.20 6.57
CA GLY A 27 -4.94 46.13 7.10
C GLY A 27 -3.68 45.45 7.69
N ASN A 28 -2.76 46.25 8.18
CA ASN A 28 -1.53 45.78 8.81
C ASN A 28 -1.75 45.55 10.28
N TYR A 29 -1.72 44.31 10.73
CA TYR A 29 -1.71 43.96 12.16
C TYR A 29 -0.27 44.02 12.68
N SER A 30 -0.09 44.64 13.85
CA SER A 30 1.20 44.62 14.53
C SER A 30 1.29 43.41 15.46
N LEU A 31 2.47 42.77 15.52
CA LEU A 31 2.73 41.74 16.53
C LEU A 31 2.56 42.31 17.97
N THR A 32 2.59 43.63 18.14
CA THR A 32 2.30 44.27 19.43
C THR A 32 0.87 44.10 19.93
N ASP A 33 -0.04 43.73 19.05
CA ASP A 33 -1.45 43.44 19.40
C ASP A 33 -1.63 42.07 20.08
N LEU A 34 -0.60 41.21 20.01
CA LEU A 34 -0.58 39.92 20.69
C LEU A 34 0.01 40.09 22.12
N PRO A 35 -0.50 39.38 23.13
CA PRO A 35 0.16 39.28 24.42
C PRO A 35 1.62 38.83 24.30
N GLN A 36 2.52 39.43 25.08
CA GLN A 36 3.94 39.13 25.02
C GLN A 36 4.24 37.64 25.20
N SER A 37 3.48 36.96 26.05
CA SER A 37 3.60 35.53 26.32
C SER A 37 3.30 34.62 25.09
N LEU A 38 2.62 35.17 24.09
CA LEU A 38 2.30 34.46 22.84
C LEU A 38 3.20 34.86 21.68
N ARG A 39 4.07 35.85 21.90
CA ARG A 39 5.03 36.28 20.83
C ARG A 39 6.25 35.40 20.83
N ARG A 40 6.71 35.09 19.63
CA ARG A 40 8.02 34.50 19.47
C ARG A 40 9.10 35.54 19.74
N GLU A 41 10.05 35.23 20.59
CA GLU A 41 11.18 36.11 20.92
C GLU A 41 12.35 36.02 19.97
N THR A 42 12.47 34.89 19.25
CA THR A 42 13.53 34.63 18.28
C THR A 42 12.97 34.49 16.88
N GLU A 43 13.71 34.90 15.87
CA GLU A 43 13.35 34.64 14.47
C GLU A 43 13.26 33.15 14.19
N THR A 44 12.47 32.78 13.17
CA THR A 44 12.37 31.39 12.70
C THR A 44 13.68 31.04 11.98
N ASP A 45 14.27 29.91 12.36
CA ASP A 45 15.47 29.36 11.72
C ASP A 45 15.05 28.63 10.41
N LEU A 46 14.54 29.40 9.44
CA LEU A 46 14.12 28.93 8.13
C LEU A 46 15.14 29.37 7.06
N PRO A 47 15.33 28.56 5.99
CA PRO A 47 16.23 28.95 4.92
C PRO A 47 15.67 30.11 4.09
N GLU A 48 16.51 31.08 3.81
CA GLU A 48 16.23 32.18 2.88
C GLU A 48 16.73 31.76 1.48
N ALA A 49 15.80 31.46 0.59
CA ALA A 49 16.09 30.96 -0.77
C ALA A 49 15.15 31.63 -1.78
N SER A 50 15.62 31.85 -2.99
CA SER A 50 14.76 32.33 -4.08
C SER A 50 13.88 31.20 -4.61
N GLU A 51 12.78 31.54 -5.29
CA GLU A 51 11.94 30.55 -6.00
C GLU A 51 12.79 29.62 -6.90
N LEU A 52 13.73 30.21 -7.64
CA LEU A 52 14.64 29.44 -8.49
C LEU A 52 15.49 28.45 -7.72
N ASP A 53 16.03 28.85 -6.55
CA ASP A 53 16.81 27.95 -5.69
C ASP A 53 15.96 26.78 -5.19
N VAL A 54 14.73 27.07 -4.74
CA VAL A 54 13.76 26.04 -4.25
C VAL A 54 13.41 25.07 -5.37
N VAL A 55 13.00 25.56 -6.53
CA VAL A 55 12.59 24.71 -7.66
C VAL A 55 13.76 23.82 -8.11
N ARG A 56 14.95 24.41 -8.30
CA ARG A 56 16.12 23.63 -8.74
C ARG A 56 16.61 22.63 -7.71
N HIS A 57 16.58 22.99 -6.44
CA HIS A 57 16.94 22.07 -5.35
C HIS A 57 16.02 20.85 -5.34
N TYR A 58 14.70 21.05 -5.25
CA TYR A 58 13.75 19.94 -5.16
C TYR A 58 13.65 19.14 -6.47
N THR A 59 13.77 19.78 -7.63
CA THR A 59 13.87 19.06 -8.91
C THR A 59 15.11 18.15 -8.94
N ASN A 60 16.27 18.67 -8.50
CA ASN A 60 17.49 17.89 -8.46
C ASN A 60 17.40 16.71 -7.47
N VAL A 61 16.77 16.93 -6.31
CA VAL A 61 16.52 15.86 -5.33
C VAL A 61 15.54 14.83 -5.89
N SER A 62 14.47 15.28 -6.52
CA SER A 62 13.47 14.40 -7.15
C SER A 62 14.08 13.49 -8.22
N ASN A 63 14.99 14.02 -9.04
CA ASN A 63 15.68 13.23 -10.08
C ASN A 63 16.62 12.14 -9.52
N LYS A 64 16.87 12.12 -8.20
CA LYS A 64 17.62 11.04 -7.53
C LYS A 64 16.75 9.92 -7.01
N ASN A 65 15.42 10.09 -7.05
CA ASN A 65 14.44 9.07 -6.69
C ASN A 65 14.09 8.21 -7.89
N PHE A 66 13.68 6.99 -7.59
CA PHE A 66 13.14 6.07 -8.59
C PHE A 66 11.61 6.15 -8.62
N GLY A 67 11.01 6.03 -9.79
CA GLY A 67 9.56 6.04 -9.99
C GLY A 67 9.14 5.11 -11.13
N VAL A 68 7.89 4.73 -11.17
CA VAL A 68 7.32 3.85 -12.21
C VAL A 68 7.42 4.43 -13.64
N GLU A 69 7.62 5.74 -13.76
CA GLU A 69 7.86 6.41 -15.04
C GLU A 69 9.32 6.34 -15.50
N THR A 70 10.25 6.02 -14.61
CA THR A 70 11.68 5.95 -14.94
C THR A 70 12.16 4.55 -15.26
N GLY A 71 11.43 3.51 -14.85
CA GLY A 71 11.76 2.13 -15.12
C GLY A 71 10.95 1.13 -14.31
N PHE A 72 11.28 -0.14 -14.50
CA PHE A 72 10.62 -1.24 -13.83
C PHE A 72 10.80 -1.19 -12.30
N TYR A 73 9.71 -1.34 -11.58
CA TYR A 73 9.66 -1.24 -10.13
C TYR A 73 9.23 -2.59 -9.51
N PRO A 74 10.13 -3.54 -9.30
CA PRO A 74 9.83 -4.95 -8.99
C PRO A 74 9.45 -5.21 -7.53
N LEU A 75 8.91 -4.23 -6.82
CA LEU A 75 8.65 -4.31 -5.38
C LEU A 75 7.50 -5.26 -5.07
N GLY A 76 7.79 -6.42 -4.50
CA GLY A 76 6.78 -7.37 -4.04
C GLY A 76 5.98 -6.87 -2.84
N SER A 77 4.79 -7.40 -2.65
CA SER A 77 3.81 -6.98 -1.64
C SER A 77 3.22 -5.57 -1.87
N CYS A 78 3.64 -4.91 -2.95
CA CYS A 78 3.23 -3.53 -3.24
C CYS A 78 3.13 -3.36 -4.75
N THR A 79 1.95 -3.59 -5.32
CA THR A 79 1.71 -3.54 -6.77
C THR A 79 2.10 -2.18 -7.36
N MET A 80 3.36 -2.05 -7.79
CA MET A 80 3.94 -0.82 -8.34
C MET A 80 3.77 -0.77 -9.86
N LYS A 81 2.53 -0.74 -10.32
CA LYS A 81 2.23 -0.66 -11.74
C LYS A 81 2.15 0.76 -12.27
N TYR A 82 2.30 0.91 -13.57
CA TYR A 82 2.16 2.19 -14.25
C TYR A 82 0.79 2.84 -13.98
N ASN A 83 0.79 4.14 -13.71
CA ASN A 83 -0.43 4.92 -13.49
C ASN A 83 -0.82 5.65 -14.79
N PRO A 84 -1.92 5.27 -15.47
CA PRO A 84 -2.34 5.89 -16.70
C PRO A 84 -2.57 7.40 -16.56
N LYS A 85 -2.02 8.21 -17.48
CA LYS A 85 -2.07 9.68 -17.37
C LYS A 85 -3.47 10.23 -17.50
N ILE A 86 -4.38 9.53 -18.16
CA ILE A 86 -5.81 9.91 -18.20
C ILE A 86 -6.41 9.99 -16.79
N ASN A 87 -5.95 9.14 -15.85
CA ASN A 87 -6.43 9.18 -14.47
C ASN A 87 -6.04 10.49 -13.77
N GLU A 88 -4.84 11.02 -14.06
CA GLU A 88 -4.37 12.32 -13.56
C GLU A 88 -5.18 13.48 -14.14
N GLU A 89 -5.45 13.45 -15.46
CA GLU A 89 -6.28 14.45 -16.12
C GLU A 89 -7.67 14.50 -15.51
N MET A 90 -8.32 13.36 -15.32
CA MET A 90 -9.64 13.28 -14.70
C MET A 90 -9.63 13.78 -13.25
N ALA A 91 -8.64 13.41 -12.46
CA ALA A 91 -8.52 13.84 -11.07
C ALA A 91 -8.19 15.34 -10.92
N SER A 92 -7.64 15.95 -11.97
CA SER A 92 -7.26 17.38 -12.00
C SER A 92 -8.36 18.30 -12.54
N MET A 93 -9.50 17.76 -12.97
CA MET A 93 -10.61 18.57 -13.48
C MET A 93 -11.10 19.58 -12.43
N GLU A 94 -11.21 20.86 -12.80
CA GLU A 94 -11.64 21.93 -11.90
C GLU A 94 -13.00 21.65 -11.26
N SER A 95 -13.92 21.03 -12.00
CA SER A 95 -15.23 20.61 -11.50
C SER A 95 -15.18 19.66 -10.29
N PHE A 96 -14.05 19.02 -10.04
CA PHE A 96 -13.81 18.14 -8.89
C PHE A 96 -12.81 18.73 -7.89
N THR A 97 -11.78 19.45 -8.35
CA THR A 97 -10.75 20.00 -7.46
C THR A 97 -11.19 21.28 -6.75
N ALA A 98 -12.15 22.02 -7.31
CA ALA A 98 -12.71 23.24 -6.72
C ALA A 98 -13.90 22.97 -5.76
N LEU A 99 -14.15 21.73 -5.36
CA LEU A 99 -15.21 21.35 -4.41
C LEU A 99 -14.69 21.27 -2.99
N HIS A 100 -15.58 21.57 -2.03
CA HIS A 100 -15.34 21.31 -0.62
C HIS A 100 -16.34 20.25 -0.10
N PRO A 101 -15.90 19.24 0.68
CA PRO A 101 -16.78 18.14 1.11
C PRO A 101 -17.92 18.55 2.04
N LEU A 102 -17.90 19.74 2.62
CA LEU A 102 -18.97 20.30 3.46
C LEU A 102 -19.87 21.30 2.71
N GLN A 103 -19.77 21.40 1.38
CA GLN A 103 -20.74 22.14 0.59
C GLN A 103 -22.13 21.50 0.65
N SER A 104 -23.15 22.27 0.28
CA SER A 104 -24.52 21.75 0.14
C SER A 104 -24.53 20.54 -0.81
N GLU A 105 -25.20 19.47 -0.44
CA GLU A 105 -25.34 18.25 -1.26
C GLU A 105 -25.84 18.56 -2.67
N ASN A 106 -26.72 19.54 -2.83
CA ASN A 106 -27.23 19.94 -4.13
C ASN A 106 -26.14 20.48 -5.08
N SER A 107 -25.04 21.04 -4.56
CA SER A 107 -23.93 21.59 -5.35
C SER A 107 -22.83 20.59 -5.67
N ILE A 108 -22.85 19.39 -5.05
CA ILE A 108 -21.82 18.35 -5.19
C ILE A 108 -22.37 17.01 -5.69
N GLN A 109 -23.52 17.01 -6.35
CA GLN A 109 -24.19 15.79 -6.81
C GLN A 109 -23.31 14.90 -7.71
N GLY A 110 -22.45 15.50 -8.56
CA GLY A 110 -21.50 14.76 -9.39
C GLY A 110 -20.45 14.00 -8.57
N ALA A 111 -19.91 14.62 -7.50
CA ALA A 111 -18.97 13.98 -6.60
C ALA A 111 -19.64 12.86 -5.79
N LEU A 112 -20.86 13.10 -5.27
CA LEU A 112 -21.61 12.07 -4.53
C LEU A 112 -21.98 10.88 -5.44
N ARG A 113 -22.33 11.15 -6.70
CA ARG A 113 -22.56 10.10 -7.70
C ARG A 113 -21.30 9.27 -7.92
N LEU A 114 -20.15 9.87 -8.05
CA LEU A 114 -18.88 9.17 -8.20
C LEU A 114 -18.60 8.23 -7.01
N TYR A 115 -18.78 8.71 -5.78
CA TYR A 115 -18.65 7.86 -4.60
C TYR A 115 -19.56 6.65 -4.65
N TYR A 116 -20.82 6.87 -4.97
CA TYR A 116 -21.83 5.81 -5.05
C TYR A 116 -21.47 4.78 -6.14
N GLU A 117 -21.12 5.25 -7.33
CA GLU A 117 -20.82 4.38 -8.47
C GLU A 117 -19.49 3.63 -8.27
N LEU A 118 -18.47 4.25 -7.66
CA LEU A 118 -17.23 3.56 -7.30
C LEU A 118 -17.49 2.48 -6.25
N ALA A 119 -18.23 2.79 -5.19
CA ALA A 119 -18.58 1.80 -4.17
C ALA A 119 -19.35 0.61 -4.80
N HIS A 120 -20.29 0.88 -5.68
CA HIS A 120 -21.04 -0.15 -6.40
C HIS A 120 -20.14 -0.97 -7.35
N ALA A 121 -19.23 -0.34 -8.08
CA ALA A 121 -18.24 -1.06 -8.90
C ALA A 121 -17.35 -1.99 -8.08
N LEU A 122 -16.90 -1.55 -6.90
CA LEU A 122 -16.13 -2.38 -5.98
C LEU A 122 -16.97 -3.55 -5.43
N SER A 123 -18.26 -3.35 -5.17
CA SER A 123 -19.20 -4.42 -4.79
C SER A 123 -19.31 -5.48 -5.89
N GLU A 124 -19.52 -5.06 -7.13
CA GLU A 124 -19.59 -5.98 -8.27
C GLU A 124 -18.27 -6.76 -8.48
N ILE A 125 -17.12 -6.09 -8.35
CA ILE A 125 -15.78 -6.69 -8.52
C ILE A 125 -15.49 -7.71 -7.42
N SER A 126 -15.93 -7.44 -6.19
CA SER A 126 -15.59 -8.25 -5.02
C SER A 126 -16.65 -9.29 -4.64
N GLY A 127 -17.89 -9.12 -5.08
CA GLY A 127 -19.02 -9.95 -4.65
C GLY A 127 -19.55 -9.61 -3.24
N LEU A 128 -19.10 -8.50 -2.65
CA LEU A 128 -19.63 -8.01 -1.37
C LEU A 128 -20.77 -7.02 -1.56
N ALA A 129 -21.60 -6.84 -0.52
CA ALA A 129 -22.86 -6.12 -0.65
C ALA A 129 -22.68 -4.60 -0.74
N GLU A 130 -21.81 -4.01 0.08
CA GLU A 130 -21.63 -2.56 0.14
C GLU A 130 -20.21 -2.19 0.58
N PHE A 131 -19.73 -1.02 0.13
CA PHE A 131 -18.41 -0.47 0.43
C PHE A 131 -18.48 0.89 1.11
N THR A 132 -17.60 1.10 2.11
CA THR A 132 -17.20 2.44 2.55
C THR A 132 -15.87 2.82 1.89
N LEU A 133 -15.75 4.07 1.44
CA LEU A 133 -14.54 4.62 0.84
C LEU A 133 -13.75 5.53 1.81
N ASN A 134 -14.18 5.59 3.07
CA ASN A 134 -13.66 6.53 4.06
C ASN A 134 -12.24 6.26 4.58
N PRO A 135 -11.72 5.01 4.65
CA PRO A 135 -10.35 4.76 5.11
C PRO A 135 -9.28 5.34 4.18
N PHE A 136 -8.25 5.97 4.76
CA PHE A 136 -7.21 6.70 4.03
C PHE A 136 -6.07 5.83 3.49
N ALA A 137 -5.93 4.61 3.98
CA ALA A 137 -4.83 3.71 3.64
C ALA A 137 -5.23 2.24 3.86
N GLY A 138 -4.40 1.29 3.38
CA GLY A 138 -4.61 -0.14 3.61
C GLY A 138 -4.70 -0.48 5.08
N ALA A 139 -3.71 -0.08 5.89
CA ALA A 139 -3.72 -0.31 7.34
C ALA A 139 -4.94 0.31 8.05
N HIS A 140 -5.45 1.46 7.56
CA HIS A 140 -6.69 2.04 8.07
C HIS A 140 -7.92 1.21 7.64
N GLY A 141 -7.88 0.60 6.46
CA GLY A 141 -8.88 -0.38 6.01
C GLY A 141 -8.85 -1.65 6.86
N GLU A 142 -7.66 -2.18 7.16
CA GLU A 142 -7.48 -3.32 8.09
C GLU A 142 -8.11 -3.02 9.45
N LEU A 143 -7.72 -1.89 10.07
CA LEU A 143 -8.25 -1.45 11.34
C LEU A 143 -9.78 -1.33 11.30
N THR A 144 -10.31 -0.68 10.26
CA THR A 144 -11.77 -0.50 10.09
C THR A 144 -12.50 -1.83 10.00
N GLY A 145 -11.99 -2.78 9.21
CA GLY A 145 -12.64 -4.08 9.07
C GLY A 145 -12.59 -4.94 10.33
N LEU A 146 -11.49 -4.89 11.08
CA LEU A 146 -11.40 -5.57 12.38
C LEU A 146 -12.28 -4.92 13.45
N MET A 147 -12.42 -3.60 13.43
CA MET A 147 -13.40 -2.89 14.28
C MET A 147 -14.84 -3.30 13.92
N LEU A 148 -15.16 -3.47 12.62
CA LEU A 148 -16.46 -3.98 12.17
C LEU A 148 -16.71 -5.41 12.68
N MET A 149 -15.74 -6.30 12.53
CA MET A 149 -15.78 -7.67 13.07
C MET A 149 -16.10 -7.66 14.56
N ARG A 150 -15.37 -6.85 15.32
CA ARG A 150 -15.57 -6.73 16.77
C ARG A 150 -16.94 -6.13 17.11
N GLN A 151 -17.36 -5.06 16.42
CA GLN A 151 -18.65 -4.41 16.62
C GLN A 151 -19.82 -5.38 16.37
N TYR A 152 -19.73 -6.20 15.32
CA TYR A 152 -20.71 -7.23 15.00
C TYR A 152 -20.92 -8.20 16.17
N HIS A 153 -19.83 -8.72 16.75
CA HIS A 153 -19.92 -9.63 17.88
C HIS A 153 -20.46 -8.95 19.16
N ILE A 154 -20.00 -7.72 19.45
CA ILE A 154 -20.47 -6.93 20.61
C ILE A 154 -21.98 -6.68 20.52
N LYS A 155 -22.47 -6.25 19.36
CA LYS A 155 -23.90 -5.95 19.16
C LYS A 155 -24.80 -7.17 19.31
N ARG A 156 -24.27 -8.37 19.02
CA ARG A 156 -24.96 -9.64 19.22
C ARG A 156 -24.86 -10.17 20.66
N GLY A 157 -24.15 -9.47 21.55
CA GLY A 157 -23.91 -9.90 22.93
C GLY A 157 -22.85 -10.99 23.06
N ASP A 158 -22.10 -11.31 22.01
CA ASP A 158 -21.07 -12.36 22.00
C ASP A 158 -19.69 -11.77 22.38
N LEU A 159 -19.58 -11.33 23.63
CA LEU A 159 -18.42 -10.61 24.15
C LEU A 159 -17.16 -11.46 24.32
N LYS A 160 -17.28 -12.78 24.29
CA LYS A 160 -16.16 -13.71 24.45
C LYS A 160 -15.29 -13.86 23.20
N ARG A 161 -15.77 -13.40 22.02
CA ARG A 161 -15.04 -13.45 20.75
C ARG A 161 -13.99 -12.35 20.69
N THR A 162 -12.84 -12.64 21.26
CA THR A 162 -11.72 -11.69 21.42
C THR A 162 -10.47 -12.12 20.68
N LYS A 163 -10.50 -13.25 19.97
CA LYS A 163 -9.35 -13.79 19.25
C LYS A 163 -9.56 -13.72 17.75
N VAL A 164 -8.48 -13.43 17.02
CA VAL A 164 -8.45 -13.48 15.54
C VAL A 164 -7.31 -14.40 15.11
N ILE A 165 -7.61 -15.31 14.18
CA ILE A 165 -6.62 -16.21 13.59
C ILE A 165 -5.92 -15.46 12.45
N VAL A 166 -4.58 -15.58 12.37
CA VAL A 166 -3.77 -14.98 11.32
C VAL A 166 -2.75 -16.02 10.84
N PRO A 167 -2.60 -16.28 9.53
CA PRO A 167 -1.57 -17.16 9.00
C PRO A 167 -0.15 -16.64 9.28
N ASP A 168 0.82 -17.54 9.47
CA ASP A 168 2.24 -17.22 9.65
C ASP A 168 2.87 -16.51 8.44
N SER A 169 2.27 -16.67 7.26
CA SER A 169 2.62 -15.98 6.02
C SER A 169 1.99 -14.60 5.88
N ALA A 170 1.19 -14.12 6.86
CA ALA A 170 0.48 -12.85 6.76
C ALA A 170 1.43 -11.64 6.78
N HIS A 171 0.97 -10.52 6.21
CA HIS A 171 1.68 -9.26 6.31
C HIS A 171 1.74 -8.78 7.77
N GLY A 172 2.89 -8.20 8.18
CA GLY A 172 3.10 -7.76 9.56
C GLY A 172 2.12 -6.70 10.08
N THR A 173 1.39 -6.01 9.22
CA THR A 173 0.34 -5.05 9.60
C THR A 173 -0.93 -5.75 10.10
N ASN A 174 -1.21 -6.98 9.67
CA ASN A 174 -2.41 -7.71 10.08
C ASN A 174 -2.43 -7.96 11.62
N PRO A 175 -1.39 -8.58 12.22
CA PRO A 175 -1.35 -8.72 13.66
C PRO A 175 -1.32 -7.38 14.40
N ALA A 176 -0.66 -6.35 13.86
CA ALA A 176 -0.63 -5.02 14.46
C ALA A 176 -2.04 -4.38 14.51
N SER A 177 -2.80 -4.46 13.43
CA SER A 177 -4.18 -3.96 13.35
C SER A 177 -5.11 -4.70 14.33
N ALA A 178 -4.94 -6.04 14.47
CA ALA A 178 -5.69 -6.84 15.42
C ALA A 178 -5.41 -6.43 16.88
N ALA A 179 -4.14 -6.23 17.22
CA ALA A 179 -3.74 -5.78 18.56
C ALA A 179 -4.33 -4.39 18.90
N VAL A 180 -4.34 -3.44 17.96
CA VAL A 180 -4.97 -2.12 18.14
C VAL A 180 -6.46 -2.22 18.38
N CYS A 181 -7.15 -3.19 17.76
CA CYS A 181 -8.57 -3.48 18.01
C CYS A 181 -8.82 -4.20 19.34
N GLY A 182 -7.77 -4.54 20.09
CA GLY A 182 -7.87 -5.31 21.34
C GLY A 182 -8.27 -6.76 21.10
N LEU A 183 -7.88 -7.33 19.94
CA LEU A 183 -8.01 -8.75 19.64
C LEU A 183 -6.68 -9.47 19.93
N GLU A 184 -6.78 -10.62 20.53
CA GLU A 184 -5.66 -11.56 20.73
C GLU A 184 -5.40 -12.29 19.40
N ILE A 185 -4.12 -12.44 19.04
CA ILE A 185 -3.71 -13.08 17.80
C ILE A 185 -3.45 -14.56 18.07
N VAL A 186 -4.04 -15.41 17.24
CA VAL A 186 -3.78 -16.84 17.20
C VAL A 186 -3.18 -17.17 15.84
N GLU A 187 -1.91 -17.57 15.82
CA GLU A 187 -1.22 -17.91 14.58
C GLU A 187 -1.59 -19.32 14.12
N VAL A 188 -1.84 -19.47 12.80
CA VAL A 188 -2.00 -20.77 12.15
C VAL A 188 -0.83 -21.01 11.19
N PRO A 189 -0.13 -22.17 11.25
CA PRO A 189 1.00 -22.46 10.41
C PRO A 189 0.58 -22.77 8.97
N SER A 190 1.52 -22.52 8.04
CA SER A 190 1.41 -22.90 6.64
C SER A 190 1.91 -24.32 6.40
N THR A 191 1.39 -24.96 5.34
CA THR A 191 1.92 -26.22 4.79
C THR A 191 3.25 -25.96 4.05
N PRO A 192 4.02 -26.99 3.69
CA PRO A 192 5.20 -26.83 2.85
C PRO A 192 4.92 -26.21 1.47
N GLU A 193 3.69 -26.31 0.98
CA GLU A 193 3.21 -25.71 -0.27
C GLU A 193 2.82 -24.23 -0.10
N GLY A 194 2.90 -23.69 1.12
CA GLY A 194 2.64 -22.29 1.43
C GLY A 194 1.16 -21.92 1.59
N THR A 195 0.27 -22.90 1.73
CA THR A 195 -1.16 -22.70 2.06
C THR A 195 -1.41 -22.90 3.55
N ILE A 196 -2.58 -22.50 4.06
CA ILE A 196 -2.95 -22.74 5.46
C ILE A 196 -3.06 -24.25 5.73
N ASP A 197 -2.44 -24.71 6.82
CA ASP A 197 -2.64 -26.08 7.31
C ASP A 197 -4.00 -26.20 8.00
N VAL A 198 -5.01 -26.67 7.24
CA VAL A 198 -6.38 -26.84 7.74
C VAL A 198 -6.44 -27.79 8.92
N THR A 199 -5.56 -28.79 9.00
CA THR A 199 -5.51 -29.75 10.14
C THR A 199 -5.05 -29.08 11.44
N LYS A 200 -4.30 -27.98 11.32
CA LYS A 200 -3.89 -27.14 12.45
C LYS A 200 -4.86 -26.01 12.73
N LEU A 201 -5.63 -25.57 11.72
CA LEU A 201 -6.67 -24.58 11.88
C LEU A 201 -7.84 -25.12 12.72
N GLU A 202 -8.35 -26.31 12.39
CA GLU A 202 -9.55 -26.88 12.99
C GLU A 202 -9.51 -26.91 14.53
N PRO A 203 -8.43 -27.37 15.19
CA PRO A 203 -8.33 -27.36 16.66
C PRO A 203 -8.28 -25.98 17.32
N LEU A 204 -8.00 -24.92 16.55
CA LEU A 204 -7.95 -23.54 17.07
C LEU A 204 -9.36 -22.90 17.11
N LEU A 205 -10.32 -23.49 16.43
CA LEU A 205 -11.66 -22.93 16.27
C LEU A 205 -12.54 -23.25 17.48
N ASP A 206 -12.85 -22.22 18.24
CA ASP A 206 -13.78 -22.29 19.36
C ASP A 206 -14.67 -21.04 19.42
N ASP A 207 -15.46 -20.92 20.46
CA ASP A 207 -16.40 -19.82 20.66
C ASP A 207 -15.74 -18.50 21.13
N THR A 208 -14.42 -18.47 21.26
CA THR A 208 -13.64 -17.24 21.52
C THR A 208 -13.10 -16.58 20.24
N ILE A 209 -13.18 -17.29 19.11
CA ILE A 209 -12.69 -16.81 17.82
C ILE A 209 -13.67 -15.80 17.21
N ALA A 210 -13.21 -14.56 17.02
CA ALA A 210 -13.97 -13.52 16.31
C ALA A 210 -13.95 -13.75 14.77
N GLY A 211 -12.85 -14.29 14.27
CA GLY A 211 -12.70 -14.59 12.86
C GLY A 211 -11.27 -14.95 12.47
N ILE A 212 -11.05 -15.10 11.17
CA ILE A 212 -9.75 -15.25 10.54
C ILE A 212 -9.46 -14.04 9.64
N MET A 213 -8.23 -13.52 9.67
CA MET A 213 -7.75 -12.47 8.77
C MET A 213 -6.64 -13.03 7.89
N MET A 214 -6.87 -13.04 6.59
CA MET A 214 -5.93 -13.62 5.63
C MET A 214 -5.89 -12.88 4.30
N THR A 215 -4.81 -13.05 3.57
CA THR A 215 -4.62 -12.56 2.20
C THR A 215 -4.75 -13.74 1.23
N ASN A 216 -5.47 -13.58 0.13
CA ASN A 216 -5.55 -14.61 -0.91
C ASN A 216 -5.52 -13.97 -2.32
N PRO A 217 -4.47 -14.19 -3.14
CA PRO A 217 -3.26 -14.98 -2.84
C PRO A 217 -2.48 -14.42 -1.66
N ASN A 218 -1.77 -15.28 -0.95
CA ASN A 218 -0.95 -14.87 0.18
C ASN A 218 0.34 -14.15 -0.27
N THR A 219 1.18 -13.74 0.69
CA THR A 219 2.44 -13.03 0.41
C THR A 219 3.52 -13.87 -0.28
N LEU A 220 3.29 -15.16 -0.47
CA LEU A 220 4.14 -16.05 -1.27
C LEU A 220 3.68 -16.13 -2.74
N GLY A 221 2.60 -15.40 -3.08
CA GLY A 221 1.94 -15.48 -4.39
C GLY A 221 1.12 -16.75 -4.60
N ILE A 222 0.84 -17.50 -3.54
CA ILE A 222 0.12 -18.78 -3.61
C ILE A 222 -1.36 -18.57 -3.32
N PHE A 223 -2.21 -19.11 -4.22
CA PHE A 223 -3.66 -19.07 -4.03
C PHE A 223 -4.12 -20.17 -3.06
N GLU A 224 -4.86 -19.77 -2.02
CA GLU A 224 -5.45 -20.69 -1.07
C GLU A 224 -6.62 -21.46 -1.68
N LYS A 225 -6.38 -22.73 -1.98
CA LYS A 225 -7.36 -23.61 -2.64
C LYS A 225 -8.43 -24.12 -1.69
N GLU A 226 -8.05 -24.27 -0.42
CA GLU A 226 -8.93 -24.82 0.61
C GLU A 226 -9.85 -23.74 1.22
N ILE A 227 -9.93 -22.55 0.60
CA ILE A 227 -10.76 -21.45 1.10
C ILE A 227 -12.23 -21.81 1.34
N PRO A 228 -12.89 -22.67 0.54
CA PRO A 228 -14.26 -23.10 0.85
C PRO A 228 -14.37 -23.87 2.17
N GLN A 229 -13.41 -24.76 2.45
CA GLN A 229 -13.35 -25.51 3.70
C GLN A 229 -13.01 -24.62 4.89
N ILE A 230 -12.05 -23.69 4.71
CA ILE A 230 -11.72 -22.70 5.74
C ILE A 230 -12.94 -21.85 6.10
N ALA A 231 -13.70 -21.41 5.09
CA ALA A 231 -14.92 -20.63 5.29
C ALA A 231 -15.98 -21.42 6.07
N GLU A 232 -16.23 -22.67 5.69
CA GLU A 232 -17.16 -23.55 6.40
C GLU A 232 -16.78 -23.74 7.88
N LEU A 233 -15.51 -24.01 8.16
CA LEU A 233 -15.00 -24.22 9.52
C LEU A 233 -15.11 -22.96 10.38
N VAL A 234 -14.70 -21.80 9.85
CA VAL A 234 -14.72 -20.52 10.59
C VAL A 234 -16.15 -20.05 10.82
N HIS A 235 -17.04 -20.13 9.83
CA HIS A 235 -18.47 -19.84 10.01
C HIS A 235 -19.12 -20.83 10.95
N GLY A 236 -18.72 -22.10 10.91
CA GLY A 236 -19.22 -23.15 11.79
C GLY A 236 -18.96 -22.88 13.28
N CYS A 237 -17.84 -22.25 13.62
CA CYS A 237 -17.60 -21.79 14.99
C CYS A 237 -18.24 -20.44 15.31
N GLY A 238 -18.86 -19.75 14.31
CA GLY A 238 -19.52 -18.45 14.44
C GLY A 238 -18.58 -17.25 14.26
N GLY A 239 -17.36 -17.48 13.75
CA GLY A 239 -16.38 -16.44 13.36
C GLY A 239 -16.70 -15.84 11.99
N LEU A 240 -15.98 -14.79 11.61
CA LEU A 240 -16.06 -14.11 10.33
C LEU A 240 -14.77 -14.27 9.52
N LEU A 241 -14.86 -14.25 8.19
CA LEU A 241 -13.70 -14.22 7.31
C LEU A 241 -13.40 -12.80 6.87
N TYR A 242 -12.16 -12.37 7.14
CA TYR A 242 -11.62 -11.11 6.66
C TYR A 242 -10.60 -11.34 5.55
N TYR A 243 -10.84 -10.71 4.41
CA TYR A 243 -9.94 -10.70 3.25
C TYR A 243 -9.06 -9.44 3.24
N ASP A 244 -7.76 -9.61 3.40
CA ASP A 244 -6.80 -8.57 3.09
C ASP A 244 -6.66 -8.44 1.57
N GLY A 245 -7.22 -7.39 1.01
CA GLY A 245 -7.31 -7.16 -0.44
C GLY A 245 -6.07 -6.48 -1.03
N ALA A 246 -4.95 -6.45 -0.31
CA ALA A 246 -3.68 -5.96 -0.85
C ALA A 246 -3.28 -6.70 -2.14
N ASN A 247 -3.57 -7.99 -2.22
CA ASN A 247 -3.23 -8.88 -3.32
C ASN A 247 -4.43 -9.19 -4.25
N LEU A 248 -5.40 -8.29 -4.38
CA LEU A 248 -6.56 -8.50 -5.26
C LEU A 248 -6.19 -8.51 -6.76
N ASN A 249 -5.08 -7.89 -7.15
CA ASN A 249 -4.69 -7.67 -8.55
C ASN A 249 -4.80 -8.93 -9.46
N PRO A 250 -4.28 -10.11 -9.07
CA PRO A 250 -4.34 -11.31 -9.90
C PRO A 250 -5.72 -11.97 -9.97
N LEU A 251 -6.65 -11.59 -9.11
CA LEU A 251 -8.02 -12.14 -9.09
C LEU A 251 -9.01 -11.29 -9.88
N LEU A 252 -8.61 -10.08 -10.27
CA LEU A 252 -9.49 -9.07 -10.85
C LEU A 252 -10.24 -9.61 -12.09
N GLY A 253 -11.58 -9.58 -12.03
CA GLY A 253 -12.44 -10.09 -13.09
C GLY A 253 -12.46 -11.63 -13.28
N ARG A 254 -11.82 -12.40 -12.38
CA ARG A 254 -11.75 -13.86 -12.41
C ARG A 254 -12.40 -14.54 -11.20
N CYS A 255 -12.11 -14.01 -10.02
CA CYS A 255 -12.66 -14.52 -8.77
C CYS A 255 -13.14 -13.34 -7.93
N ARG A 256 -14.21 -13.55 -7.16
CA ARG A 256 -14.74 -12.55 -6.24
C ARG A 256 -14.63 -13.06 -4.81
N PRO A 257 -13.97 -12.34 -3.91
CA PRO A 257 -13.80 -12.77 -2.51
C PRO A 257 -15.12 -13.07 -1.79
N GLY A 258 -16.18 -12.28 -2.04
CA GLY A 258 -17.50 -12.55 -1.47
C GLY A 258 -18.07 -13.93 -1.85
N ASP A 259 -17.84 -14.39 -3.09
CA ASP A 259 -18.27 -15.72 -3.54
C ASP A 259 -17.43 -16.86 -2.91
N MET A 260 -16.28 -16.56 -2.33
CA MET A 260 -15.44 -17.52 -1.60
C MET A 260 -15.82 -17.62 -0.10
N GLY A 261 -16.79 -16.82 0.36
CA GLY A 261 -17.24 -16.82 1.75
C GLY A 261 -16.62 -15.73 2.64
N PHE A 262 -15.91 -14.76 2.08
CA PHE A 262 -15.41 -13.63 2.87
C PHE A 262 -16.54 -12.67 3.24
N ASP A 263 -16.54 -12.26 4.52
CA ASP A 263 -17.57 -11.38 5.10
C ASP A 263 -17.12 -9.91 5.08
N ILE A 264 -15.83 -9.66 5.20
CA ILE A 264 -15.20 -8.33 5.26
C ILE A 264 -14.00 -8.35 4.35
N MET A 265 -13.77 -7.26 3.62
CA MET A 265 -12.50 -7.05 2.93
C MET A 265 -12.09 -5.58 2.96
N HIS A 266 -10.80 -5.31 2.87
CA HIS A 266 -10.34 -4.01 2.40
C HIS A 266 -9.68 -4.12 1.03
N ILE A 267 -9.64 -3.02 0.28
CA ILE A 267 -8.98 -2.92 -1.02
C ILE A 267 -8.06 -1.71 -1.01
N ASN A 268 -6.81 -1.92 -1.42
CA ASN A 268 -5.85 -0.84 -1.63
C ASN A 268 -6.05 -0.29 -3.06
N LEU A 269 -6.75 0.84 -3.21
CA LEU A 269 -6.95 1.45 -4.53
C LEU A 269 -5.62 1.82 -5.21
N HIS A 270 -4.61 2.17 -4.41
CA HIS A 270 -3.25 2.49 -4.87
C HIS A 270 -2.41 1.27 -5.29
N LYS A 271 -2.96 0.06 -5.24
CA LYS A 271 -2.36 -1.17 -5.76
C LYS A 271 -3.17 -1.64 -6.98
N THR A 272 -4.25 -2.35 -6.76
CA THR A 272 -5.07 -2.97 -7.82
C THR A 272 -5.62 -1.97 -8.84
N PHE A 273 -5.99 -0.75 -8.42
CA PHE A 273 -6.62 0.24 -9.29
C PHE A 273 -5.68 1.37 -9.73
N SER A 274 -4.38 1.11 -9.71
CA SER A 274 -3.37 1.92 -10.40
C SER A 274 -3.40 3.41 -10.04
N THR A 275 -3.45 3.72 -8.75
CA THR A 275 -3.30 5.09 -8.26
C THR A 275 -1.93 5.29 -7.63
N PRO A 276 -1.37 6.51 -7.59
CA PRO A 276 -0.05 6.75 -7.02
C PRO A 276 0.06 6.35 -5.55
N HIS A 277 1.20 5.78 -5.16
CA HIS A 277 1.56 5.53 -3.76
C HIS A 277 2.04 6.78 -3.04
N GLY A 278 2.60 7.74 -3.78
CA GLY A 278 3.02 9.04 -3.26
C GLY A 278 4.15 8.99 -2.22
N GLY A 279 4.98 7.95 -2.23
CA GLY A 279 6.10 7.83 -1.30
C GLY A 279 5.67 7.76 0.18
N GLY A 280 4.59 7.05 0.47
CA GLY A 280 3.96 7.00 1.79
C GLY A 280 2.84 8.03 1.98
N GLY A 281 2.38 8.63 0.90
CA GLY A 281 1.34 9.63 0.82
C GLY A 281 -0.04 9.08 0.47
N PRO A 282 -0.71 9.65 -0.55
CA PRO A 282 -2.12 9.40 -0.80
C PRO A 282 -2.38 7.94 -1.15
N GLY A 283 -3.28 7.32 -0.41
CA GLY A 283 -3.75 5.97 -0.65
C GLY A 283 -5.23 5.85 -0.36
N SER A 284 -5.75 4.63 -0.32
CA SER A 284 -7.10 4.34 0.14
C SER A 284 -7.17 2.88 0.59
N GLY A 285 -8.01 2.59 1.57
CA GLY A 285 -8.28 1.26 2.08
C GLY A 285 -9.78 1.00 2.13
N SER A 286 -10.47 1.16 0.98
CA SER A 286 -11.91 0.96 0.89
C SER A 286 -12.32 -0.38 1.49
N VAL A 287 -13.36 -0.40 2.34
CA VAL A 287 -13.80 -1.61 3.05
C VAL A 287 -15.17 -2.03 2.57
N GLY A 288 -15.27 -3.29 2.13
CA GLY A 288 -16.51 -3.93 1.72
C GLY A 288 -16.97 -4.99 2.72
N VAL A 289 -18.27 -5.22 2.78
CA VAL A 289 -18.87 -6.15 3.73
C VAL A 289 -19.98 -6.98 3.10
N ALA A 290 -20.19 -8.18 3.65
CA ALA A 290 -21.34 -9.04 3.36
C ALA A 290 -22.64 -8.40 3.86
N PRO A 291 -23.84 -8.87 3.36
CA PRO A 291 -25.12 -8.26 3.70
C PRO A 291 -25.39 -8.11 5.20
N ALA A 292 -24.99 -9.06 6.01
CA ALA A 292 -25.21 -9.05 7.47
C ALA A 292 -24.45 -7.95 8.21
N LEU A 293 -23.47 -7.31 7.56
CA LEU A 293 -22.58 -6.31 8.17
C LEU A 293 -22.81 -4.89 7.65
N VAL A 294 -23.71 -4.70 6.70
CA VAL A 294 -23.96 -3.42 6.03
C VAL A 294 -24.32 -2.30 7.02
N ASP A 295 -25.17 -2.60 8.01
CA ASP A 295 -25.63 -1.60 8.98
C ASP A 295 -24.54 -1.11 9.92
N TYR A 296 -23.45 -1.88 10.07
CA TYR A 296 -22.31 -1.52 10.91
C TYR A 296 -21.27 -0.65 10.20
N LEU A 297 -21.33 -0.49 8.88
CA LEU A 297 -20.38 0.32 8.12
C LEU A 297 -20.20 1.72 8.69
N PRO A 298 -19.01 2.32 8.57
CA PRO A 298 -18.74 3.69 9.03
C PRO A 298 -19.70 4.72 8.46
N SER A 299 -20.06 5.70 9.29
CA SER A 299 -20.82 6.88 8.87
C SER A 299 -19.89 8.03 8.51
N PRO A 300 -20.28 8.92 7.59
CA PRO A 300 -21.50 8.86 6.78
C PRO A 300 -21.32 7.94 5.54
N ARG A 301 -22.45 7.53 4.98
CA ARG A 301 -22.54 6.79 3.71
C ARG A 301 -23.21 7.65 2.64
N ILE A 302 -22.88 7.40 1.38
CA ILE A 302 -23.54 8.04 0.24
C ILE A 302 -24.64 7.09 -0.26
N VAL A 303 -25.88 7.58 -0.26
CA VAL A 303 -27.04 6.79 -0.72
C VAL A 303 -27.71 7.46 -1.90
N LYS A 304 -28.32 6.65 -2.78
CA LYS A 304 -29.11 7.13 -3.89
C LYS A 304 -30.59 7.17 -3.51
N LYS A 305 -31.25 8.33 -3.66
CA LYS A 305 -32.68 8.55 -3.45
C LYS A 305 -33.32 9.11 -4.70
N GLY A 306 -34.01 8.26 -5.45
CA GLY A 306 -34.52 8.64 -6.76
C GLY A 306 -33.39 9.05 -7.69
N ASP A 307 -33.40 10.27 -8.20
CA ASP A 307 -32.39 10.82 -9.10
C ASP A 307 -31.27 11.59 -8.35
N LYS A 308 -31.30 11.64 -7.03
CA LYS A 308 -30.35 12.38 -6.21
C LYS A 308 -29.52 11.46 -5.32
N TYR A 309 -28.35 11.97 -4.92
CA TYR A 309 -27.45 11.36 -3.97
C TYR A 309 -27.40 12.19 -2.69
N SER A 310 -27.45 11.54 -1.54
CA SER A 310 -27.42 12.19 -0.23
C SER A 310 -26.44 11.50 0.72
N ILE A 311 -26.03 12.26 1.74
CA ILE A 311 -25.10 11.84 2.78
C ILE A 311 -25.94 11.43 3.99
N GLU A 312 -25.83 10.17 4.42
CA GLU A 312 -26.62 9.62 5.52
C GLU A 312 -25.77 8.94 6.59
N GLY A 313 -26.27 8.99 7.83
CA GLY A 313 -25.73 8.19 8.93
C GLY A 313 -26.51 6.90 9.08
N GLY A 314 -25.87 5.84 9.58
CA GLY A 314 -26.52 4.60 9.99
C GLY A 314 -26.77 4.57 11.50
N SER A 315 -27.93 4.06 11.96
CA SER A 315 -28.26 3.95 13.40
C SER A 315 -27.35 2.96 14.13
N ASP A 316 -26.93 1.89 13.47
CA ASP A 316 -26.05 0.85 14.02
C ASP A 316 -24.60 0.99 13.58
N SER A 317 -24.29 2.04 12.81
CA SER A 317 -22.94 2.34 12.33
C SER A 317 -21.94 2.37 13.48
N MET A 318 -20.73 1.89 13.20
CA MET A 318 -19.59 2.01 14.11
C MET A 318 -19.14 3.45 14.36
N GLY A 319 -19.72 4.44 13.68
CA GLY A 319 -19.38 5.85 13.78
C GLY A 319 -18.39 6.31 12.69
N ARG A 320 -17.78 7.47 12.90
CA ARG A 320 -16.80 8.03 11.96
C ARG A 320 -15.42 7.46 12.21
N ILE A 321 -14.73 7.12 11.12
CA ILE A 321 -13.34 6.65 11.14
C ILE A 321 -12.37 7.67 10.52
N SER A 322 -12.90 8.74 9.90
CA SER A 322 -12.12 9.80 9.27
C SER A 322 -12.85 11.15 9.38
N GLY A 323 -12.11 12.26 9.21
CA GLY A 323 -12.67 13.62 9.29
C GLY A 323 -13.61 13.98 8.14
N PHE A 324 -13.36 13.43 6.96
CA PHE A 324 -14.15 13.67 5.73
C PHE A 324 -14.58 12.33 5.11
N PHE A 325 -14.44 12.20 3.81
CA PHE A 325 -14.95 11.06 3.02
C PHE A 325 -13.81 10.26 2.36
N GLY A 326 -12.64 10.17 2.97
CA GLY A 326 -11.47 9.52 2.41
C GLY A 326 -10.69 10.42 1.43
N ASN A 327 -9.82 9.83 0.62
CA ASN A 327 -8.95 10.55 -0.33
C ASN A 327 -9.61 10.69 -1.70
N PHE A 328 -10.36 11.75 -1.92
CA PHE A 328 -11.18 11.96 -3.12
C PHE A 328 -10.40 11.82 -4.43
N GLY A 329 -9.24 12.44 -4.55
CA GLY A 329 -8.41 12.35 -5.77
C GLY A 329 -7.94 10.93 -6.08
N VAL A 330 -7.73 10.07 -5.08
CA VAL A 330 -7.41 8.64 -5.27
C VAL A 330 -8.64 7.90 -5.81
N MET A 331 -9.82 8.19 -5.28
CA MET A 331 -11.07 7.57 -5.75
C MET A 331 -11.38 7.95 -7.19
N MET A 332 -11.14 9.22 -7.57
CA MET A 332 -11.28 9.69 -8.95
C MET A 332 -10.40 8.89 -9.90
N ARG A 333 -9.12 8.72 -9.57
CA ARG A 333 -8.16 7.94 -10.37
C ARG A 333 -8.58 6.48 -10.49
N ALA A 334 -8.96 5.85 -9.38
CA ALA A 334 -9.40 4.47 -9.37
C ALA A 334 -10.68 4.27 -10.20
N TYR A 335 -11.64 5.19 -10.10
CA TYR A 335 -12.86 5.13 -10.89
C TYR A 335 -12.57 5.33 -12.40
N ALA A 336 -11.71 6.28 -12.75
CA ALA A 336 -11.27 6.48 -14.13
C ALA A 336 -10.57 5.23 -14.69
N TYR A 337 -9.71 4.57 -13.89
CA TYR A 337 -9.06 3.32 -14.25
C TYR A 337 -10.07 2.20 -14.53
N ILE A 338 -11.05 2.00 -13.64
CA ILE A 338 -12.10 0.98 -13.82
C ILE A 338 -12.90 1.25 -15.11
N LEU A 339 -13.29 2.49 -15.33
CA LEU A 339 -14.05 2.88 -16.53
C LEU A 339 -13.23 2.70 -17.82
N SER A 340 -11.93 3.03 -17.80
CA SER A 340 -11.07 2.91 -18.97
C SER A 340 -10.85 1.45 -19.39
N LEU A 341 -10.78 0.53 -18.45
CA LEU A 341 -10.68 -0.91 -18.73
C LEU A 341 -12.03 -1.51 -19.14
N GLY A 342 -13.10 -1.09 -18.47
CA GLY A 342 -14.43 -1.68 -18.64
C GLY A 342 -14.46 -3.17 -18.26
N LYS A 343 -15.62 -3.77 -18.35
CA LYS A 343 -15.87 -5.16 -17.96
C LYS A 343 -15.08 -6.20 -18.77
N GLU A 344 -14.69 -5.85 -19.99
CA GLU A 344 -14.05 -6.77 -20.93
C GLU A 344 -12.55 -6.88 -20.71
N GLN A 345 -11.89 -5.75 -20.38
CA GLN A 345 -10.44 -5.71 -20.21
C GLN A 345 -9.97 -5.98 -18.79
N ILE A 346 -10.82 -5.73 -17.78
CA ILE A 346 -10.46 -5.84 -16.37
C ILE A 346 -9.90 -7.23 -15.98
N LYS A 347 -10.38 -8.30 -16.60
CA LYS A 347 -9.91 -9.67 -16.38
C LYS A 347 -8.48 -9.91 -16.86
N HIS A 348 -8.03 -9.17 -17.88
CA HIS A 348 -6.68 -9.32 -18.43
C HIS A 348 -5.61 -8.78 -17.49
N VAL A 349 -5.96 -7.91 -16.56
CA VAL A 349 -5.07 -7.44 -15.49
C VAL A 349 -4.49 -8.63 -14.70
N GLY A 350 -5.37 -9.46 -14.14
CA GLY A 350 -4.96 -10.64 -13.36
C GLY A 350 -4.25 -11.71 -14.18
N GLU A 351 -4.69 -11.90 -15.43
CA GLU A 351 -4.06 -12.87 -16.35
C GLU A 351 -2.61 -12.49 -16.67
N LEU A 352 -2.38 -11.24 -17.07
CA LEU A 352 -1.05 -10.76 -17.44
C LEU A 352 -0.14 -10.64 -16.22
N ALA A 353 -0.65 -10.18 -15.07
CA ALA A 353 0.13 -10.16 -13.82
C ALA A 353 0.62 -11.58 -13.46
N THR A 354 -0.25 -12.58 -13.57
CA THR A 354 0.10 -13.98 -13.30
C THR A 354 1.10 -14.52 -14.34
N LEU A 355 0.92 -14.21 -15.61
CA LEU A 355 1.83 -14.62 -16.68
C LEU A 355 3.23 -14.04 -16.47
N ASN A 356 3.32 -12.73 -16.24
CA ASN A 356 4.58 -12.02 -16.05
C ASN A 356 5.35 -12.54 -14.83
N ALA A 357 4.66 -12.77 -13.69
CA ALA A 357 5.30 -13.31 -12.50
C ALA A 357 5.89 -14.70 -12.72
N ASN A 358 5.13 -15.62 -13.36
CA ASN A 358 5.65 -16.97 -13.66
C ASN A 358 6.76 -16.92 -14.71
N TYR A 359 6.70 -16.01 -15.69
CA TYR A 359 7.75 -15.84 -16.67
C TYR A 359 9.10 -15.48 -16.05
N VAL A 360 9.12 -14.45 -15.18
CA VAL A 360 10.34 -14.04 -14.47
C VAL A 360 10.82 -15.13 -13.52
N LYS A 361 9.92 -15.73 -12.73
CA LYS A 361 10.22 -16.81 -11.79
C LYS A 361 10.91 -18.00 -12.46
N GLU A 362 10.28 -18.53 -13.50
CA GLU A 362 10.83 -19.69 -14.23
C GLU A 362 12.17 -19.39 -14.92
N SER A 363 12.36 -18.13 -15.35
CA SER A 363 13.61 -17.69 -15.99
C SER A 363 14.77 -17.52 -15.01
N LEU A 364 14.54 -17.47 -13.69
CA LEU A 364 15.56 -17.20 -12.69
C LEU A 364 15.80 -18.35 -11.68
N LYS A 365 14.99 -19.39 -11.67
CA LYS A 365 15.08 -20.50 -10.71
C LYS A 365 16.35 -21.33 -10.79
N ASP A 366 17.13 -21.19 -11.84
CA ASP A 366 18.45 -21.80 -12.02
C ASP A 366 19.59 -20.99 -11.41
N CYS A 367 19.32 -19.75 -11.01
CA CYS A 367 20.28 -18.84 -10.34
C CYS A 367 19.89 -18.54 -8.88
N TYR A 368 18.61 -18.50 -8.58
CA TYR A 368 18.06 -18.19 -7.27
C TYR A 368 17.28 -19.37 -6.69
N TYR A 369 17.39 -19.59 -5.38
CA TYR A 369 16.68 -20.69 -4.72
C TYR A 369 15.20 -20.40 -4.62
N LEU A 370 14.38 -21.23 -5.26
CA LEU A 370 12.91 -21.15 -5.21
C LEU A 370 12.40 -22.13 -4.15
N PRO A 371 11.96 -21.66 -2.97
CA PRO A 371 11.55 -22.55 -1.87
C PRO A 371 10.19 -23.20 -2.10
N ILE A 372 9.29 -22.55 -2.85
CA ILE A 372 7.97 -23.08 -3.19
C ILE A 372 7.85 -23.16 -4.69
N GLU A 373 7.75 -24.39 -5.18
CA GLU A 373 7.56 -24.68 -6.61
C GLU A 373 6.09 -24.55 -7.03
N GLY A 374 5.84 -24.60 -8.33
CA GLY A 374 4.50 -24.53 -8.90
C GLY A 374 4.14 -23.14 -9.43
N ILE A 375 2.86 -22.97 -9.80
CA ILE A 375 2.36 -21.70 -10.37
C ILE A 375 2.08 -20.71 -9.24
N CYS A 376 2.73 -19.57 -9.30
CA CYS A 376 2.38 -18.42 -8.47
C CYS A 376 1.32 -17.54 -9.16
N LYS A 377 0.73 -16.60 -8.43
CA LYS A 377 -0.17 -15.59 -8.98
C LYS A 377 0.64 -14.38 -9.47
N HIS A 378 0.53 -13.24 -8.82
CA HIS A 378 1.13 -11.97 -9.29
C HIS A 378 2.56 -11.74 -8.82
N GLU A 379 3.00 -12.44 -7.80
CA GLU A 379 4.31 -12.31 -7.14
C GLU A 379 4.86 -13.67 -6.74
N PHE A 380 6.14 -13.71 -6.43
CA PHE A 380 6.82 -14.90 -5.96
C PHE A 380 8.02 -14.52 -5.09
N VAL A 381 8.55 -15.50 -4.35
CA VAL A 381 9.67 -15.31 -3.42
C VAL A 381 10.80 -16.29 -3.72
N PHE A 382 12.01 -15.76 -3.87
CA PHE A 382 13.25 -16.54 -3.78
C PHE A 382 13.85 -16.44 -2.39
N ASP A 383 14.62 -17.46 -1.94
CA ASP A 383 15.41 -17.44 -0.71
C ASP A 383 16.91 -17.33 -1.01
N GLY A 384 17.31 -16.21 -1.59
CA GLY A 384 18.68 -15.88 -1.94
C GLY A 384 19.18 -16.59 -3.19
N LEU A 385 20.51 -16.59 -3.37
CA LEU A 385 21.17 -17.30 -4.47
C LEU A 385 21.08 -18.82 -4.28
N LEU A 386 21.08 -19.54 -5.41
CA LEU A 386 21.17 -21.00 -5.40
C LEU A 386 22.51 -21.46 -4.81
N ASP A 387 23.63 -20.81 -5.18
CA ASP A 387 24.95 -21.03 -4.60
C ASP A 387 25.15 -20.16 -3.34
N LYS A 388 24.90 -20.73 -2.18
CA LYS A 388 25.08 -20.06 -0.87
C LYS A 388 26.56 -19.95 -0.43
N SER A 389 27.51 -20.60 -1.13
CA SER A 389 28.94 -20.59 -0.78
C SER A 389 29.61 -19.22 -1.04
N THR A 390 29.01 -18.38 -1.88
CA THR A 390 29.48 -17.02 -2.20
C THR A 390 29.52 -16.09 -0.98
N GLY A 391 28.64 -16.34 0.01
CA GLY A 391 28.44 -15.49 1.16
C GLY A 391 27.84 -14.12 0.80
N VAL A 392 27.27 -13.98 -0.41
CA VAL A 392 26.50 -12.80 -0.84
C VAL A 392 25.09 -12.89 -0.27
N THR A 393 24.62 -11.82 0.35
CA THR A 393 23.30 -11.75 0.96
C THR A 393 22.27 -11.11 0.01
N THR A 394 21.01 -11.28 0.31
CA THR A 394 19.91 -10.62 -0.40
C THR A 394 20.05 -9.08 -0.39
N LEU A 395 20.55 -8.50 0.71
CA LEU A 395 20.84 -7.06 0.76
C LEU A 395 21.92 -6.65 -0.25
N ASP A 396 22.93 -7.49 -0.45
CA ASP A 396 24.02 -7.22 -1.41
C ASP A 396 23.47 -7.23 -2.84
N ILE A 397 22.62 -8.21 -3.17
CA ILE A 397 21.92 -8.28 -4.46
C ILE A 397 21.06 -7.02 -4.67
N ALA A 398 20.24 -6.65 -3.68
CA ALA A 398 19.41 -5.46 -3.74
C ALA A 398 20.22 -4.17 -3.99
N LYS A 399 21.37 -4.02 -3.31
CA LYS A 399 22.27 -2.88 -3.52
C LYS A 399 22.95 -2.93 -4.89
N ARG A 400 23.26 -4.12 -5.42
CA ARG A 400 23.86 -4.25 -6.74
C ARG A 400 22.88 -3.91 -7.87
N LEU A 401 21.61 -4.23 -7.72
CA LEU A 401 20.56 -3.84 -8.67
C LEU A 401 20.44 -2.34 -8.88
N LEU A 402 20.72 -1.54 -7.83
CA LEU A 402 20.76 -0.06 -7.94
C LEU A 402 21.85 0.41 -8.92
N ASP A 403 22.99 -0.29 -9.01
CA ASP A 403 24.06 0.03 -9.96
C ASP A 403 23.64 -0.20 -11.41
N TYR A 404 22.71 -1.12 -11.65
CA TYR A 404 22.10 -1.39 -12.93
C TYR A 404 20.89 -0.50 -13.25
N GLY A 405 20.54 0.43 -12.34
CA GLY A 405 19.43 1.37 -12.55
C GLY A 405 18.05 0.81 -12.20
N TYR A 406 17.98 -0.31 -11.48
CA TYR A 406 16.72 -0.87 -11.02
C TYR A 406 16.43 -0.51 -9.56
N HIS A 407 15.16 -0.33 -9.24
CA HIS A 407 14.71 -0.35 -7.85
C HIS A 407 14.86 -1.77 -7.30
N ALA A 408 15.30 -1.89 -6.04
CA ALA A 408 15.41 -3.20 -5.42
C ALA A 408 14.02 -3.84 -5.20
N PRO A 409 13.88 -5.17 -5.37
CA PRO A 409 12.72 -5.91 -4.89
C PRO A 409 12.56 -5.80 -3.37
N THR A 410 11.44 -6.27 -2.83
CA THR A 410 11.26 -6.43 -1.39
C THR A 410 12.20 -7.52 -0.88
N ILE A 411 12.96 -7.22 0.16
CA ILE A 411 13.92 -8.16 0.76
C ILE A 411 13.59 -8.41 2.24
N TYR A 412 14.00 -9.60 2.73
CA TYR A 412 13.77 -10.04 4.11
C TYR A 412 12.29 -10.11 4.52
N PHE A 413 11.42 -10.20 3.53
CA PHE A 413 9.99 -10.40 3.70
C PHE A 413 9.44 -11.33 2.59
N PRO A 414 8.53 -12.29 2.90
CA PRO A 414 8.01 -12.61 4.24
C PRO A 414 9.08 -13.23 5.16
N LEU A 415 8.87 -13.18 6.48
CA LEU A 415 9.84 -13.67 7.48
C LEU A 415 10.01 -15.18 7.48
N LEU A 416 9.20 -15.90 6.70
CA LEU A 416 9.24 -17.35 6.56
C LEU A 416 10.59 -17.83 5.98
N PHE A 417 11.29 -17.02 5.20
CA PHE A 417 12.58 -17.31 4.60
C PHE A 417 13.62 -16.26 5.00
N HIS A 418 14.85 -16.70 5.29
CA HIS A 418 15.90 -15.83 5.82
C HIS A 418 16.49 -14.85 4.79
N GLN A 419 16.52 -15.25 3.52
CA GLN A 419 17.09 -14.46 2.42
C GLN A 419 16.03 -14.12 1.37
N SER A 420 14.80 -13.81 1.81
CA SER A 420 13.68 -13.51 0.93
C SER A 420 14.01 -12.40 -0.06
N ILE A 421 13.69 -12.64 -1.33
CA ILE A 421 13.60 -11.67 -2.42
C ILE A 421 12.21 -11.84 -3.04
N MET A 422 11.32 -10.87 -2.81
CA MET A 422 9.95 -10.92 -3.32
C MET A 422 9.82 -9.99 -4.52
N ILE A 423 9.36 -10.53 -5.64
CA ILE A 423 9.25 -9.82 -6.91
C ILE A 423 7.80 -9.85 -7.39
N GLU A 424 7.27 -8.68 -7.71
CA GLU A 424 5.98 -8.49 -8.37
C GLU A 424 6.18 -7.70 -9.67
N PRO A 425 6.12 -8.34 -10.85
CA PRO A 425 6.35 -7.67 -12.13
C PRO A 425 5.21 -6.76 -12.56
N THR A 426 4.00 -7.00 -12.10
CA THR A 426 2.74 -6.41 -12.55
C THR A 426 2.36 -6.77 -14.01
N GLU A 427 1.15 -6.40 -14.41
CA GLU A 427 0.66 -6.58 -15.79
C GLU A 427 1.12 -5.48 -16.75
N THR A 428 1.67 -4.38 -16.22
CA THR A 428 1.99 -3.20 -17.03
C THR A 428 3.34 -3.27 -17.71
N GLU A 429 4.20 -4.21 -17.30
CA GLU A 429 5.52 -4.36 -17.88
C GLU A 429 5.50 -5.14 -19.20
N SER A 430 6.29 -4.66 -20.17
CA SER A 430 6.47 -5.36 -21.44
C SER A 430 7.40 -6.55 -21.29
N LYS A 431 7.33 -7.48 -22.26
CA LYS A 431 8.24 -8.62 -22.29
C LYS A 431 9.72 -8.18 -22.37
N GLU A 432 9.99 -7.12 -23.14
CA GLU A 432 11.33 -6.56 -23.30
C GLU A 432 11.88 -6.04 -21.95
N THR A 433 11.06 -5.32 -21.18
CA THR A 433 11.44 -4.86 -19.85
C THR A 433 11.72 -6.02 -18.89
N LEU A 434 10.90 -7.07 -18.95
CA LEU A 434 11.09 -8.26 -18.13
C LEU A 434 12.34 -9.05 -18.55
N ASP A 435 12.62 -9.18 -19.85
CA ASP A 435 13.82 -9.83 -20.36
C ASP A 435 15.09 -9.11 -19.90
N GLU A 436 15.11 -7.78 -19.96
CA GLU A 436 16.21 -6.96 -19.47
C GLU A 436 16.45 -7.13 -17.97
N PHE A 437 15.39 -7.12 -17.18
CA PHE A 437 15.49 -7.37 -15.74
C PHE A 437 16.00 -8.80 -15.43
N ILE A 438 15.53 -9.81 -16.14
CA ILE A 438 16.01 -11.19 -16.00
C ILE A 438 17.51 -11.27 -16.29
N GLU A 439 17.98 -10.62 -17.35
CA GLU A 439 19.40 -10.59 -17.70
C GLU A 439 20.24 -9.91 -16.61
N VAL A 440 19.76 -8.81 -16.04
CA VAL A 440 20.44 -8.13 -14.94
C VAL A 440 20.49 -9.01 -13.69
N MET A 441 19.39 -9.67 -13.32
CA MET A 441 19.36 -10.60 -12.19
C MET A 441 20.34 -11.76 -12.39
N ARG A 442 20.42 -12.34 -13.60
CA ARG A 442 21.39 -13.37 -13.96
C ARG A 442 22.83 -12.86 -13.87
N THR A 443 23.07 -11.65 -14.36
CA THR A 443 24.37 -11.00 -14.27
C THR A 443 24.82 -10.82 -12.81
N VAL A 444 23.95 -10.34 -11.93
CA VAL A 444 24.24 -10.20 -10.50
C VAL A 444 24.53 -11.55 -9.84
N ALA A 445 23.80 -12.60 -10.19
CA ALA A 445 24.08 -13.96 -9.71
C ALA A 445 25.45 -14.48 -10.18
N HIS A 446 25.83 -14.21 -11.42
CA HIS A 446 27.15 -14.55 -11.99
C HIS A 446 28.29 -13.78 -11.32
N GLU A 447 28.13 -12.46 -11.15
CA GLU A 447 29.07 -11.61 -10.42
C GLU A 447 29.28 -12.10 -8.97
N ALA A 448 28.22 -12.57 -8.32
CA ALA A 448 28.30 -13.13 -6.97
C ALA A 448 29.20 -14.37 -6.88
N ILE A 449 29.31 -15.15 -7.97
CA ILE A 449 30.18 -16.34 -8.07
C ILE A 449 31.60 -15.91 -8.43
N GLU A 450 31.76 -15.09 -9.48
CA GLU A 450 33.06 -14.75 -10.02
C GLU A 450 33.81 -13.71 -9.19
N ASN A 451 33.09 -12.72 -8.63
CA ASN A 451 33.66 -11.61 -7.85
C ASN A 451 32.70 -11.18 -6.73
N PRO A 452 32.52 -11.97 -5.67
CA PRO A 452 31.57 -11.69 -4.60
C PRO A 452 31.83 -10.33 -3.90
N ASP A 453 33.06 -9.85 -3.86
CA ASP A 453 33.40 -8.57 -3.24
C ASP A 453 32.82 -7.38 -4.02
N LEU A 454 32.68 -7.50 -5.34
CA LEU A 454 32.00 -6.50 -6.16
C LEU A 454 30.55 -6.33 -5.72
N VAL A 455 29.84 -7.44 -5.50
CA VAL A 455 28.43 -7.41 -5.09
C VAL A 455 28.29 -6.96 -3.63
N LYS A 456 29.15 -7.44 -2.74
CA LYS A 456 29.16 -7.06 -1.31
C LYS A 456 29.47 -5.59 -1.07
N SER A 457 30.25 -4.93 -1.94
CA SER A 457 30.60 -3.50 -1.81
C SER A 457 29.62 -2.57 -2.54
N ALA A 458 28.65 -3.09 -3.27
CA ALA A 458 27.64 -2.30 -3.96
C ALA A 458 26.76 -1.48 -2.95
N PRO A 459 26.20 -0.35 -3.38
CA PRO A 459 26.17 0.23 -4.73
C PRO A 459 27.41 1.06 -5.05
N HIS A 460 27.78 1.14 -6.34
CA HIS A 460 28.96 1.87 -6.81
C HIS A 460 28.64 3.15 -7.58
N SER A 461 27.51 3.17 -8.31
CA SER A 461 27.13 4.26 -9.22
C SER A 461 26.14 5.27 -8.61
N THR A 462 25.53 4.95 -7.48
CA THR A 462 24.50 5.80 -6.85
C THR A 462 25.12 7.01 -6.10
N PRO A 463 24.34 8.10 -5.91
CA PRO A 463 24.81 9.30 -5.18
C PRO A 463 25.25 9.01 -3.75
N VAL A 464 24.65 8.05 -3.08
CA VAL A 464 25.01 7.57 -1.73
C VAL A 464 25.35 6.10 -1.77
N ARG A 465 26.25 5.69 -0.89
CA ARG A 465 26.68 4.31 -0.70
C ARG A 465 25.78 3.61 0.32
N ARG A 466 26.25 2.55 0.94
CA ARG A 466 25.56 1.89 2.06
C ARG A 466 25.38 2.86 3.21
N LEU A 467 24.16 2.93 3.71
CA LEU A 467 23.80 3.78 4.84
C LEU A 467 23.94 2.98 6.14
N ASP A 468 24.26 3.70 7.24
CA ASP A 468 24.13 3.13 8.58
C ASP A 468 22.67 3.18 9.03
N GLU A 469 21.89 2.21 8.54
CA GLU A 469 20.45 2.10 8.79
C GLU A 469 20.14 1.93 10.29
N THR A 470 21.04 1.26 11.02
CA THR A 470 20.89 1.03 12.47
C THR A 470 21.00 2.34 13.26
N THR A 471 22.00 3.15 12.98
CA THR A 471 22.15 4.47 13.62
C THR A 471 21.04 5.41 13.20
N ALA A 472 20.65 5.41 11.92
CA ALA A 472 19.55 6.22 11.43
C ALA A 472 18.21 5.90 12.11
N ALA A 473 17.94 4.62 12.39
CA ALA A 473 16.73 4.19 13.07
C ALA A 473 16.75 4.47 14.60
N LYS A 474 17.89 4.22 15.26
CA LYS A 474 18.01 4.34 16.72
C LYS A 474 18.28 5.77 17.21
N ASN A 475 19.05 6.53 16.43
CA ASN A 475 19.52 7.87 16.78
C ASN A 475 19.32 8.86 15.61
N PRO A 476 18.08 9.10 15.16
CA PRO A 476 17.83 9.92 13.99
C PRO A 476 18.19 11.39 14.25
N ILE A 477 18.89 12.02 13.31
CA ILE A 477 19.13 13.46 13.30
C ILE A 477 17.97 14.12 12.56
N LEU A 478 17.08 14.79 13.28
CA LEU A 478 15.82 15.31 12.75
C LEU A 478 15.88 16.79 12.36
N ARG A 479 16.89 17.55 12.81
CA ARG A 479 17.01 18.99 12.56
C ARG A 479 18.39 19.33 12.01
N PHE A 480 18.43 20.27 11.05
CA PHE A 480 19.69 20.74 10.45
C PHE A 480 20.70 21.24 11.49
N LYS A 481 20.26 21.97 12.50
CA LYS A 481 21.14 22.45 13.59
C LYS A 481 21.75 21.33 14.44
N ASP A 482 21.15 20.16 14.49
CA ASP A 482 21.71 19.02 15.20
C ASP A 482 22.77 18.30 14.34
N LEU A 483 22.64 18.36 13.02
CA LEU A 483 23.67 17.91 12.08
C LEU A 483 24.95 18.76 12.18
N GLN A 484 24.79 20.09 12.29
CA GLN A 484 25.92 21.02 12.43
C GLN A 484 26.75 20.82 13.69
N LYS A 485 26.19 20.23 14.76
CA LYS A 485 26.92 19.94 16.00
C LYS A 485 27.81 18.71 15.90
N GLN A 486 27.63 17.88 14.87
CA GLN A 486 28.39 16.65 14.65
C GLN A 486 29.50 16.81 13.57
N SER A 487 29.43 17.89 12.79
CA SER A 487 30.45 18.29 11.81
C SER A 487 31.48 19.25 12.42
#